data_39ac6c2f60e57060a0df7a8b0e09d4aa
#
_entry.id   39ac6c2f60e57060a0df7a8b0e09d4aa
#
_cell.length_a   1.000
_cell.length_b   1.000
_cell.length_c   1.000
_cell.angle_alpha   90.00
_cell.angle_beta   90.00
_cell.angle_gamma   90.00
#
_symmetry.space_group_name_H-M   'P 1'
#
loop_
_entity.id
_entity.type
_entity.pdbx_description
1 polymer ?
#
loop_
_entity_poly.entity_id
_entity_poly.type
_entity_poly.pdbx_seq_one_letter_code
_entity_poly.pdbx_strand_id
1 'polypeptide(L)'
;MEYKRLGDIATYINGYAFKPGDRGTVGLPIIRIQDLTGNGYELGFYDGEYPEKIEINDGDILISWSASLGVYVWNKGKALLNQHIFKVVFDKIYIDKQYFVYAVRHKLGEMANMTHGATMKHIIKKDFDATQIPYPVIEKQKQISSNLDRLSNIIELRHKQLNYLDTLIKAR
;
A
#
# COMPACT_ATOMS: atom_id res chain seq x y z
N MET A 1 18.64 -17.50 7.84
CA MET A 1 18.07 -16.35 7.11
C MET A 1 17.82 -15.26 8.15
N GLU A 2 18.30 -14.07 7.91
CA GLU A 2 18.07 -12.92 8.82
C GLU A 2 16.63 -12.41 8.67
N TYR A 3 16.07 -11.90 9.77
CA TYR A 3 14.76 -11.24 9.80
C TYR A 3 14.90 -9.85 10.41
N LYS A 4 14.13 -8.90 9.92
CA LYS A 4 14.06 -7.54 10.47
C LYS A 4 12.60 -7.18 10.78
N ARG A 5 12.40 -6.44 11.86
CA ARG A 5 11.09 -5.87 12.19
C ARG A 5 10.79 -4.71 11.26
N LEU A 6 9.52 -4.52 10.88
CA LEU A 6 9.12 -3.39 10.06
C LEU A 6 9.55 -2.06 10.69
N GLY A 7 9.39 -1.91 12.01
CA GLY A 7 9.82 -0.72 12.73
C GLY A 7 11.33 -0.44 12.69
N ASP A 8 12.17 -1.45 12.40
CA ASP A 8 13.62 -1.28 12.26
C ASP A 8 14.03 -0.96 10.80
N ILE A 9 13.11 -1.11 9.85
CA ILE A 9 13.37 -0.90 8.41
C ILE A 9 13.09 0.52 7.98
N ALA A 10 11.95 1.08 8.42
CA ALA A 10 11.45 2.35 7.90
C ALA A 10 10.64 3.11 8.96
N THR A 11 10.40 4.39 8.70
CA THR A 11 9.42 5.19 9.42
C THR A 11 8.07 5.14 8.70
N TYR A 12 6.98 4.98 9.47
CA TYR A 12 5.62 4.88 8.97
C TYR A 12 4.83 6.12 9.40
N ILE A 13 4.57 7.01 8.45
CA ILE A 13 3.86 8.27 8.67
C ILE A 13 2.38 8.02 8.43
N ASN A 14 1.56 8.21 9.49
CA ASN A 14 0.12 8.10 9.34
C ASN A 14 -0.45 9.31 8.60
N GLY A 15 -1.47 9.08 7.78
CA GLY A 15 -2.21 10.13 7.13
C GLY A 15 -2.99 11.03 8.10
N TYR A 16 -3.58 12.08 7.57
CA TYR A 16 -4.31 13.10 8.34
C TYR A 16 -5.80 12.73 8.46
N ALA A 17 -6.40 13.06 9.60
CA ALA A 17 -7.81 12.82 9.87
C ALA A 17 -8.69 13.92 9.28
N PHE A 18 -8.91 13.88 7.97
CA PHE A 18 -9.81 14.82 7.30
C PHE A 18 -11.26 14.61 7.78
N LYS A 19 -11.92 15.70 8.16
CA LYS A 19 -13.34 15.70 8.52
C LYS A 19 -14.20 15.64 7.24
N PRO A 20 -15.46 15.24 7.34
CA PRO A 20 -16.36 15.27 6.18
C PRO A 20 -16.45 16.63 5.47
N GLY A 21 -16.41 17.74 6.24
CA GLY A 21 -16.45 19.11 5.69
C GLY A 21 -15.14 19.57 5.04
N ASP A 22 -14.04 18.85 5.22
CA ASP A 22 -12.75 19.16 4.58
C ASP A 22 -12.69 18.65 3.13
N ARG A 23 -13.70 17.90 2.69
CA ARG A 23 -13.73 17.29 1.35
C ARG A 23 -14.45 18.20 0.38
N GLY A 24 -13.67 18.98 -0.35
CA GLY A 24 -14.14 19.86 -1.42
C GLY A 24 -13.95 19.25 -2.81
N THR A 25 -14.03 20.11 -3.81
CA THR A 25 -13.86 19.79 -5.24
C THR A 25 -12.59 20.38 -5.84
N VAL A 26 -11.81 21.14 -5.05
CA VAL A 26 -10.60 21.86 -5.47
C VAL A 26 -9.43 21.47 -4.57
N GLY A 27 -8.21 21.56 -5.10
CA GLY A 27 -6.98 21.27 -4.36
C GLY A 27 -6.39 19.90 -4.67
N LEU A 28 -5.68 19.31 -3.70
CA LEU A 28 -5.08 17.99 -3.85
C LEU A 28 -6.07 16.88 -3.47
N PRO A 29 -6.08 15.76 -4.19
CA PRO A 29 -6.97 14.64 -3.87
C PRO A 29 -6.60 14.01 -2.53
N ILE A 30 -7.62 13.69 -1.72
CA ILE A 30 -7.49 12.97 -0.44
C ILE A 30 -7.65 11.48 -0.73
N ILE A 31 -6.60 10.68 -0.46
CA ILE A 31 -6.59 9.25 -0.73
C ILE A 31 -6.99 8.47 0.53
N ARG A 32 -8.06 7.70 0.41
CA ARG A 32 -8.63 6.84 1.45
C ARG A 32 -8.39 5.36 1.09
N ILE A 33 -8.62 4.45 2.02
CA ILE A 33 -8.47 3.00 1.78
C ILE A 33 -9.33 2.54 0.60
N GLN A 34 -10.55 3.02 0.49
CA GLN A 34 -11.46 2.68 -0.61
C GLN A 34 -10.94 3.11 -2.00
N ASP A 35 -10.18 4.21 -2.05
CA ASP A 35 -9.59 4.70 -3.31
C ASP A 35 -8.38 3.83 -3.73
N LEU A 36 -7.71 3.18 -2.74
CA LEU A 36 -6.64 2.21 -2.97
C LEU A 36 -7.18 0.82 -3.37
N THR A 37 -8.36 0.44 -2.88
CA THR A 37 -8.99 -0.86 -3.16
C THR A 37 -9.88 -0.86 -4.41
N GLY A 38 -10.05 0.30 -5.06
CA GLY A 38 -10.93 0.44 -6.23
C GLY A 38 -12.43 0.52 -5.90
N ASN A 39 -12.77 0.67 -4.62
CA ASN A 39 -14.16 0.79 -4.12
C ASN A 39 -14.55 2.25 -3.82
N GLY A 40 -13.73 3.22 -4.23
CA GLY A 40 -14.02 4.66 -4.07
C GLY A 40 -15.05 5.11 -5.09
N TYR A 41 -16.12 5.78 -4.61
CA TYR A 41 -17.17 6.32 -5.49
C TYR A 41 -16.86 7.75 -5.92
N GLU A 42 -16.29 8.54 -5.04
CA GLU A 42 -16.00 9.95 -5.27
C GLU A 42 -14.73 10.36 -4.56
N LEU A 43 -13.84 11.02 -5.30
CA LEU A 43 -12.59 11.53 -4.77
C LEU A 43 -12.85 12.91 -4.15
N GLY A 44 -12.51 13.08 -2.87
CA GLY A 44 -12.54 14.39 -2.22
C GLY A 44 -11.22 15.11 -2.43
N PHE A 45 -11.26 16.43 -2.51
CA PHE A 45 -10.09 17.30 -2.67
C PHE A 45 -9.95 18.23 -1.48
N TYR A 46 -8.75 18.74 -1.25
CA TYR A 46 -8.46 19.67 -0.15
C TYR A 46 -7.46 20.74 -0.59
N ASP A 47 -7.80 22.01 -0.33
CA ASP A 47 -7.01 23.20 -0.66
C ASP A 47 -6.57 24.02 0.58
N GLY A 48 -6.90 23.51 1.79
CA GLY A 48 -6.50 24.16 3.05
C GLY A 48 -5.07 23.79 3.48
N GLU A 49 -4.70 24.23 4.68
CA GLU A 49 -3.40 23.92 5.28
C GLU A 49 -3.34 22.49 5.79
N TYR A 50 -2.23 21.81 5.55
CA TYR A 50 -1.98 20.44 5.96
C TYR A 50 -0.49 20.21 6.30
N PRO A 51 -0.16 19.22 7.15
CA PRO A 51 1.23 18.86 7.39
C PRO A 51 1.86 18.28 6.12
N GLU A 52 2.97 18.84 5.63
CA GLU A 52 3.66 18.40 4.40
C GLU A 52 3.99 16.90 4.39
N LYS A 53 4.27 16.33 5.55
CA LYS A 53 4.59 14.89 5.70
C LYS A 53 3.52 13.93 5.19
N ILE A 54 2.25 14.37 5.06
CA ILE A 54 1.15 13.54 4.54
C ILE A 54 1.02 13.61 3.02
N GLU A 55 1.81 14.44 2.34
CA GLU A 55 1.87 14.42 0.88
C GLU A 55 2.44 13.11 0.38
N ILE A 56 1.84 12.59 -0.67
CA ILE A 56 2.31 11.42 -1.40
C ILE A 56 2.54 11.76 -2.86
N ASN A 57 3.56 11.13 -3.44
CA ASN A 57 3.96 11.28 -4.83
C ASN A 57 4.16 9.92 -5.48
N ASP A 58 4.29 9.90 -6.80
CA ASP A 58 4.52 8.66 -7.54
C ASP A 58 5.76 7.92 -7.03
N GLY A 59 5.61 6.61 -6.82
CA GLY A 59 6.63 5.74 -6.25
C GLY A 59 6.60 5.64 -4.72
N ASP A 60 5.75 6.39 -4.02
CA ASP A 60 5.56 6.22 -2.58
C ASP A 60 4.87 4.88 -2.28
N ILE A 61 5.34 4.21 -1.22
CA ILE A 61 4.71 2.98 -0.74
C ILE A 61 3.75 3.31 0.37
N LEU A 62 2.51 2.84 0.19
CA LEU A 62 1.41 3.04 1.12
C LEU A 62 0.97 1.71 1.72
N ILE A 63 0.67 1.72 3.04
CA ILE A 63 0.17 0.53 3.74
C ILE A 63 -1.10 0.90 4.49
N SER A 64 -2.24 0.31 4.11
CA SER A 64 -3.46 0.41 4.89
C SER A 64 -3.41 -0.56 6.07
N TRP A 65 -3.69 -0.04 7.28
CA TRP A 65 -3.60 -0.79 8.53
C TRP A 65 -4.94 -0.97 9.24
N SER A 66 -6.03 -0.57 8.60
CA SER A 66 -7.38 -0.67 9.13
C SER A 66 -8.35 -1.11 8.01
N ALA A 67 -9.48 -1.70 8.37
CA ALA A 67 -10.52 -2.23 7.49
C ALA A 67 -9.97 -3.25 6.48
N SER A 68 -9.38 -2.79 5.38
CA SER A 68 -8.73 -3.64 4.38
C SER A 68 -7.22 -3.44 4.44
N LEU A 69 -6.49 -4.41 4.99
CA LEU A 69 -5.03 -4.38 5.01
C LEU A 69 -4.50 -4.54 3.59
N GLY A 70 -3.52 -3.70 3.23
CA GLY A 70 -2.94 -3.75 1.89
C GLY A 70 -1.63 -2.99 1.77
N VAL A 71 -0.82 -3.34 0.75
CA VAL A 71 0.40 -2.63 0.37
C VAL A 71 0.26 -2.19 -1.08
N TYR A 72 0.51 -0.92 -1.32
CA TYR A 72 0.29 -0.26 -2.61
C TYR A 72 1.52 0.57 -2.98
N VAL A 73 1.86 0.59 -4.26
CA VAL A 73 2.78 1.57 -4.84
C VAL A 73 1.93 2.66 -5.50
N TRP A 74 2.05 3.90 -5.01
CA TRP A 74 1.29 5.01 -5.54
C TRP A 74 1.82 5.46 -6.90
N ASN A 75 0.95 5.75 -7.87
CA ASN A 75 1.32 6.12 -9.24
C ASN A 75 0.28 7.06 -9.91
N LYS A 76 -0.39 7.91 -9.12
CA LYS A 76 -1.45 8.79 -9.61
C LYS A 76 -1.18 10.26 -9.29
N GLY A 77 0.11 10.65 -9.24
CA GLY A 77 0.54 12.02 -9.00
C GLY A 77 0.49 12.45 -7.53
N LYS A 78 0.60 13.74 -7.29
CA LYS A 78 0.62 14.33 -5.95
C LYS A 78 -0.76 14.27 -5.30
N ALA A 79 -0.82 13.81 -4.04
CA ALA A 79 -2.06 13.65 -3.29
C ALA A 79 -1.82 13.78 -1.78
N LEU A 80 -2.90 13.79 -0.99
CA LEU A 80 -2.89 13.84 0.47
C LEU A 80 -3.37 12.52 1.06
N LEU A 81 -2.65 12.02 2.05
CA LEU A 81 -2.94 10.74 2.66
C LEU A 81 -3.92 10.89 3.82
N ASN A 82 -5.08 10.20 3.74
CA ASN A 82 -6.04 10.14 4.83
C ASN A 82 -5.56 9.19 5.95
N GLN A 83 -6.12 9.36 7.15
CA GLN A 83 -5.88 8.46 8.29
C GLN A 83 -6.08 6.98 7.92
N HIS A 84 -5.51 6.08 8.74
CA HIS A 84 -5.54 4.62 8.56
C HIS A 84 -4.69 4.09 7.41
N ILE A 85 -3.88 4.92 6.80
CA ILE A 85 -2.87 4.54 5.82
C ILE A 85 -1.53 5.11 6.24
N PHE A 86 -0.48 4.29 6.19
CA PHE A 86 0.90 4.74 6.37
C PHE A 86 1.55 5.06 5.04
N LYS A 87 2.29 6.17 4.98
CA LYS A 87 3.35 6.40 3.99
C LYS A 87 4.64 5.79 4.56
N VAL A 88 5.35 5.00 3.77
CA VAL A 88 6.61 4.37 4.16
C VAL A 88 7.78 5.28 3.78
N VAL A 89 8.60 5.66 4.76
CA VAL A 89 9.84 6.42 4.56
C VAL A 89 11.01 5.51 4.92
N PHE A 90 11.82 5.13 3.93
CA PHE A 90 12.99 4.26 4.10
C PHE A 90 14.19 5.06 4.60
N ASP A 91 14.23 5.34 5.89
CA ASP A 91 15.20 6.20 6.57
C ASP A 91 16.12 5.47 7.58
N LYS A 92 15.93 4.15 7.78
CA LYS A 92 16.65 3.41 8.82
C LYS A 92 17.67 2.43 8.27
N ILE A 93 17.26 1.52 7.40
CA ILE A 93 18.15 0.56 6.74
C ILE A 93 17.85 0.48 5.25
N TYR A 94 18.87 0.11 4.47
CA TYR A 94 18.69 -0.05 3.03
C TYR A 94 17.95 -1.34 2.69
N ILE A 95 16.87 -1.23 1.92
CA ILE A 95 16.08 -2.36 1.42
C ILE A 95 15.64 -2.08 -0.01
N ASP A 96 15.60 -3.09 -0.86
CA ASP A 96 14.95 -2.98 -2.17
C ASP A 96 13.45 -2.72 -1.98
N LYS A 97 12.96 -1.60 -2.52
CA LYS A 97 11.57 -1.17 -2.31
C LYS A 97 10.54 -2.18 -2.84
N GLN A 98 10.82 -2.77 -3.99
CA GLN A 98 9.91 -3.75 -4.59
C GLN A 98 9.91 -5.06 -3.79
N TYR A 99 11.09 -5.48 -3.32
CA TYR A 99 11.19 -6.61 -2.38
C TYR A 99 10.38 -6.35 -1.10
N PHE A 100 10.51 -5.15 -0.52
CA PHE A 100 9.74 -4.75 0.66
C PHE A 100 8.23 -4.90 0.42
N VAL A 101 7.72 -4.41 -0.71
CA VAL A 101 6.30 -4.54 -1.08
C VAL A 101 5.87 -6.01 -1.09
N TYR A 102 6.64 -6.90 -1.72
CA TYR A 102 6.33 -8.33 -1.75
C TYR A 102 6.40 -8.98 -0.38
N ALA A 103 7.44 -8.67 0.40
CA ALA A 103 7.64 -9.23 1.73
C ALA A 103 6.52 -8.83 2.70
N VAL A 104 6.10 -7.55 2.69
CA VAL A 104 4.98 -7.09 3.52
C VAL A 104 3.66 -7.67 3.01
N ARG A 105 3.44 -7.73 1.69
CA ARG A 105 2.24 -8.34 1.09
C ARG A 105 2.08 -9.80 1.51
N HIS A 106 3.17 -10.55 1.55
CA HIS A 106 3.17 -11.93 2.04
C HIS A 106 2.74 -12.04 3.52
N LYS A 107 3.05 -11.02 4.34
CA LYS A 107 2.70 -10.98 5.76
C LYS A 107 1.28 -10.48 6.07
N LEU A 108 0.55 -9.95 5.08
CA LEU A 108 -0.78 -9.37 5.32
C LEU A 108 -1.76 -10.38 5.95
N GLY A 109 -1.71 -11.65 5.56
CA GLY A 109 -2.54 -12.70 6.16
C GLY A 109 -2.24 -12.94 7.64
N GLU A 110 -0.97 -12.95 8.03
CA GLU A 110 -0.54 -13.06 9.43
C GLU A 110 -0.94 -11.79 10.21
N MET A 111 -0.72 -10.61 9.62
CA MET A 111 -1.12 -9.33 10.21
C MET A 111 -2.64 -9.23 10.42
N ALA A 112 -3.44 -9.80 9.53
CA ALA A 112 -4.90 -9.83 9.67
C ALA A 112 -5.34 -10.60 10.92
N ASN A 113 -4.61 -11.62 11.34
CA ASN A 113 -4.90 -12.39 12.56
C ASN A 113 -4.54 -11.62 13.84
N MET A 114 -3.71 -10.56 13.73
CA MET A 114 -3.33 -9.68 14.84
C MET A 114 -4.21 -8.43 14.94
N THR A 115 -5.28 -8.33 14.16
CA THR A 115 -6.16 -7.16 14.18
C THR A 115 -7.08 -7.17 15.40
N HIS A 116 -7.35 -5.97 15.93
CA HIS A 116 -8.24 -5.70 17.05
C HIS A 116 -9.46 -4.90 16.59
N GLY A 117 -10.55 -4.98 17.35
CA GLY A 117 -11.78 -4.22 17.12
C GLY A 117 -12.94 -5.07 16.57
N ALA A 118 -14.11 -4.88 17.15
CA ALA A 118 -15.34 -5.61 16.78
C ALA A 118 -15.98 -5.06 15.49
N THR A 119 -16.00 -3.73 15.34
CA THR A 119 -16.66 -3.04 14.22
C THR A 119 -15.70 -2.73 13.07
N MET A 120 -14.49 -2.29 13.40
CA MET A 120 -13.45 -1.99 12.41
C MET A 120 -12.14 -2.65 12.86
N LYS A 121 -11.78 -3.73 12.20
CA LYS A 121 -10.52 -4.43 12.46
C LYS A 121 -9.33 -3.54 12.07
N HIS A 122 -8.37 -3.40 12.96
CA HIS A 122 -7.13 -2.64 12.72
C HIS A 122 -5.96 -3.29 13.42
N ILE A 123 -4.77 -3.17 12.86
CA ILE A 123 -3.53 -3.56 13.51
C ILE A 123 -3.01 -2.36 14.32
N ILE A 124 -2.67 -2.59 15.59
CA ILE A 124 -2.06 -1.53 16.41
C ILE A 124 -0.60 -1.31 16.00
N LYS A 125 -0.13 -0.06 16.14
CA LYS A 125 1.23 0.35 15.72
C LYS A 125 2.34 -0.55 16.26
N LYS A 126 2.21 -0.98 17.53
CA LYS A 126 3.18 -1.86 18.20
C LYS A 126 3.31 -3.21 17.49
N ASP A 127 2.20 -3.85 17.13
CA ASP A 127 2.19 -5.16 16.48
C ASP A 127 2.64 -5.05 15.02
N PHE A 128 2.24 -3.95 14.35
CA PHE A 128 2.73 -3.62 13.03
C PHE A 128 4.26 -3.48 13.01
N ASP A 129 4.82 -2.65 13.88
CA ASP A 129 6.27 -2.44 13.98
C ASP A 129 7.04 -3.70 14.36
N ALA A 130 6.44 -4.59 15.18
CA ALA A 130 7.02 -5.85 15.60
C ALA A 130 6.98 -6.94 14.53
N THR A 131 6.14 -6.78 13.50
CA THR A 131 6.04 -7.75 12.40
C THR A 131 7.39 -7.92 11.71
N GLN A 132 7.81 -9.17 11.54
CA GLN A 132 9.11 -9.50 10.96
C GLN A 132 8.97 -9.95 9.51
N ILE A 133 9.86 -9.45 8.65
CA ILE A 133 10.02 -9.91 7.27
C ILE A 133 11.42 -10.50 7.07
N PRO A 134 11.61 -11.46 6.15
CA PRO A 134 12.93 -11.95 5.77
C PRO A 134 13.78 -10.78 5.24
N TYR A 135 15.08 -10.78 5.59
CA TYR A 135 16.01 -9.74 5.18
C TYR A 135 17.29 -10.36 4.60
N PRO A 136 17.24 -10.94 3.40
CA PRO A 136 18.43 -11.45 2.74
C PRO A 136 19.32 -10.32 2.24
N VAL A 137 20.53 -10.64 1.79
CA VAL A 137 21.45 -9.66 1.14
C VAL A 137 20.77 -9.00 -0.06
N ILE A 138 21.18 -7.77 -0.36
CA ILE A 138 20.48 -6.90 -1.32
C ILE A 138 20.39 -7.49 -2.74
N GLU A 139 21.42 -8.21 -3.18
CA GLU A 139 21.42 -8.89 -4.47
C GLU A 139 20.28 -9.93 -4.55
N LYS A 140 20.07 -10.65 -3.44
CA LYS A 140 18.99 -11.64 -3.35
C LYS A 140 17.61 -10.98 -3.28
N GLN A 141 17.49 -9.84 -2.60
CA GLN A 141 16.24 -9.07 -2.60
C GLN A 141 15.86 -8.66 -4.01
N LYS A 142 16.79 -8.06 -4.78
CA LYS A 142 16.58 -7.66 -6.18
C LYS A 142 16.25 -8.85 -7.09
N GLN A 143 16.90 -9.99 -6.89
CA GLN A 143 16.60 -11.20 -7.65
C GLN A 143 15.17 -11.70 -7.39
N ILE A 144 14.75 -11.69 -6.12
CA ILE A 144 13.40 -12.11 -5.72
C ILE A 144 12.36 -11.17 -6.31
N SER A 145 12.52 -9.85 -6.15
CA SER A 145 11.58 -8.87 -6.70
C SER A 145 11.46 -8.98 -8.21
N SER A 146 12.57 -9.05 -8.94
CA SER A 146 12.57 -9.23 -10.39
C SER A 146 11.84 -10.49 -10.86
N ASN A 147 12.03 -11.62 -10.16
CA ASN A 147 11.34 -12.86 -10.50
C ASN A 147 9.83 -12.75 -10.23
N LEU A 148 9.43 -12.12 -9.12
CA LEU A 148 8.02 -11.93 -8.77
C LEU A 148 7.34 -10.94 -9.72
N ASP A 149 8.03 -9.88 -10.16
CA ASP A 149 7.53 -8.96 -11.19
C ASP A 149 7.26 -9.68 -12.51
N ARG A 150 8.20 -10.53 -12.95
CA ARG A 150 8.01 -11.35 -14.17
C ARG A 150 6.80 -12.26 -14.05
N LEU A 151 6.63 -12.94 -12.91
CA LEU A 151 5.47 -13.80 -12.67
C LEU A 151 4.17 -13.00 -12.67
N SER A 152 4.14 -11.85 -12.00
CA SER A 152 2.98 -10.95 -11.97
C SER A 152 2.59 -10.49 -13.38
N ASN A 153 3.57 -10.10 -14.18
CA ASN A 153 3.34 -9.71 -15.58
C ASN A 153 2.79 -10.86 -16.44
N ILE A 154 3.31 -12.08 -16.26
CA ILE A 154 2.80 -13.26 -16.98
C ILE A 154 1.35 -13.53 -16.60
N ILE A 155 1.01 -13.47 -15.30
CA ILE A 155 -0.35 -13.65 -14.81
C ILE A 155 -1.28 -12.60 -15.41
N GLU A 156 -0.89 -11.32 -15.41
CA GLU A 156 -1.69 -10.23 -15.97
C GLU A 156 -1.93 -10.42 -17.48
N LEU A 157 -0.88 -10.78 -18.24
CA LEU A 157 -1.00 -11.05 -19.67
C LEU A 157 -1.94 -12.23 -19.94
N ARG A 158 -1.90 -13.29 -19.12
CA ARG A 158 -2.82 -14.42 -19.24
C ARG A 158 -4.27 -14.04 -18.95
N HIS A 159 -4.51 -13.21 -17.93
CA HIS A 159 -5.86 -12.69 -17.68
C HIS A 159 -6.39 -11.85 -18.86
N LYS A 160 -5.56 -10.97 -19.43
CA LYS A 160 -5.94 -10.20 -20.63
C LYS A 160 -6.26 -11.12 -21.80
N GLN A 161 -5.46 -12.18 -22.01
CA GLN A 161 -5.67 -13.16 -23.06
C GLN A 161 -6.99 -13.92 -22.89
N LEU A 162 -7.31 -14.37 -21.66
CA LEU A 162 -8.56 -15.04 -21.35
C LEU A 162 -9.76 -14.13 -21.61
N ASN A 163 -9.72 -12.89 -21.12
CA ASN A 163 -10.80 -11.91 -21.34
C ASN A 163 -11.00 -11.63 -22.84
N TYR A 164 -9.94 -11.58 -23.63
CA TYR A 164 -10.03 -11.41 -25.07
C TYR A 164 -10.70 -12.61 -25.75
N LEU A 165 -10.33 -13.83 -25.37
CA LEU A 165 -10.97 -15.06 -25.89
C LEU A 165 -12.46 -15.12 -25.53
N ASP A 166 -12.83 -14.77 -24.29
CA ASP A 166 -14.22 -14.69 -23.88
C ASP A 166 -15.04 -13.68 -24.69
N THR A 167 -14.42 -12.54 -25.03
CA THR A 167 -15.03 -11.54 -25.90
C THR A 167 -15.28 -12.07 -27.31
N LEU A 168 -14.30 -12.79 -27.89
CA LEU A 168 -14.44 -13.39 -29.20
C LEU A 168 -15.53 -14.47 -29.24
N ILE A 169 -15.65 -15.27 -28.18
CA ILE A 169 -16.72 -16.31 -28.09
C ILE A 169 -18.10 -15.67 -28.05
N LYS A 170 -18.26 -14.58 -27.26
CA LYS A 170 -19.54 -13.85 -27.12
C LYS A 170 -19.94 -13.07 -28.38
N ALA A 171 -19.00 -12.75 -29.26
CA ALA A 171 -19.25 -12.03 -30.51
C ALA A 171 -19.69 -12.93 -31.67
N ARG A 172 -19.77 -14.25 -31.46
CA ARG A 172 -20.31 -15.26 -32.39
C ARG A 172 -21.76 -15.58 -32.08
#